data_05bc179df5d67e9ffd4b6ee8a549acdd
#
_entry.id   05bc179df5d67e9ffd4b6ee8a549acdd
#
_cell.length_a   1.000
_cell.length_b   1.000
_cell.length_c   1.000
_cell.angle_alpha   90.00
_cell.angle_beta   90.00
_cell.angle_gamma   90.00
#
_symmetry.space_group_name_H-M   'P 1'
#
loop_
_entity.id
_entity.type
_entity.pdbx_description
1 polymer ?
#
loop_
_entity_poly.entity_id
_entity_poly.type
_entity_poly.pdbx_seq_one_letter_code
_entity_poly.pdbx_strand_id
1 'polypeptide(L)'
;MRKRPPFLSFALIPVIVALVLALVPTAFAGKPGGGGSSSLSLVLMDGATQAAHNGRITFNVSTTATDRPFVGLRCWQGTTWIYDAYVGYFPDAMFDPWFTLGSPSWADGIAANCTARLFYYDRRGNQKLLTTMSFPVAQ
;
A
#
# COMPACT_ATOMS: atom_id res chain seq x y z
N MET A 1 68.64 -41.11 -3.17
CA MET A 1 67.41 -40.55 -3.76
C MET A 1 66.30 -40.54 -2.72
N ARG A 2 66.03 -39.39 -2.15
CA ARG A 2 65.02 -39.17 -1.09
C ARG A 2 63.77 -38.62 -1.73
N LYS A 3 62.63 -39.32 -1.75
CA LYS A 3 61.32 -38.90 -2.16
C LYS A 3 60.68 -38.13 -0.99
N ARG A 4 60.30 -36.86 -1.21
CA ARG A 4 59.49 -36.06 -0.29
C ARG A 4 58.00 -36.31 -0.58
N PRO A 5 57.14 -36.40 0.45
CA PRO A 5 55.69 -36.50 0.26
C PRO A 5 55.06 -35.13 -0.04
N PRO A 6 53.94 -35.10 -0.76
CA PRO A 6 53.24 -33.85 -1.03
C PRO A 6 52.40 -33.41 0.17
N PHE A 7 52.49 -32.11 0.49
CA PHE A 7 51.67 -31.45 1.48
C PHE A 7 50.21 -31.32 0.96
N LEU A 8 49.25 -31.90 1.70
CA LEU A 8 47.83 -31.65 1.51
C LEU A 8 47.51 -30.24 2.06
N SER A 9 47.22 -29.31 1.17
CA SER A 9 46.63 -28.03 1.51
C SER A 9 45.15 -28.19 1.76
N PHE A 10 44.74 -28.17 3.02
CA PHE A 10 43.33 -27.98 3.39
C PHE A 10 42.91 -26.55 3.09
N ALA A 11 42.12 -26.38 2.02
CA ALA A 11 41.43 -25.12 1.74
C ALA A 11 40.24 -25.01 2.69
N LEU A 12 40.34 -24.13 3.67
CA LEU A 12 39.21 -23.67 4.49
C LEU A 12 38.30 -22.83 3.61
N ILE A 13 37.13 -23.35 3.31
CA ILE A 13 36.05 -22.60 2.66
C ILE A 13 35.30 -21.82 3.76
N PRO A 14 35.32 -20.49 3.80
CA PRO A 14 34.44 -19.74 4.69
C PRO A 14 33.00 -19.82 4.17
N VAL A 15 32.14 -20.46 4.93
CA VAL A 15 30.69 -20.42 4.72
C VAL A 15 30.19 -19.00 5.07
N ILE A 16 29.96 -18.18 4.06
CA ILE A 16 29.31 -16.89 4.22
C ILE A 16 27.81 -17.15 4.36
N VAL A 17 27.33 -17.15 5.58
CA VAL A 17 25.90 -17.11 5.87
C VAL A 17 25.39 -15.70 5.54
N ALA A 18 24.81 -15.55 4.36
CA ALA A 18 24.11 -14.32 3.97
C ALA A 18 22.79 -14.21 4.77
N LEU A 19 22.80 -13.41 5.81
CA LEU A 19 21.61 -13.04 6.56
C LEU A 19 20.78 -12.07 5.70
N VAL A 20 19.79 -12.59 4.97
CA VAL A 20 18.81 -11.77 4.24
C VAL A 20 17.87 -11.16 5.27
N LEU A 21 18.14 -9.92 5.69
CA LEU A 21 17.16 -9.10 6.41
C LEU A 21 16.05 -8.73 5.42
N ALA A 22 14.90 -9.41 5.54
CA ALA A 22 13.68 -8.97 4.91
C ALA A 22 13.26 -7.62 5.54
N LEU A 23 13.48 -6.52 4.82
CA LEU A 23 12.92 -5.22 5.14
C LEU A 23 11.42 -5.28 4.92
N VAL A 24 10.67 -5.57 5.98
CA VAL A 24 9.22 -5.40 6.00
C VAL A 24 8.98 -3.88 6.03
N PRO A 25 8.32 -3.28 5.02
CA PRO A 25 7.95 -1.88 5.10
C PRO A 25 6.94 -1.71 6.24
N THR A 26 7.37 -1.10 7.33
CA THR A 26 6.47 -0.66 8.39
C THR A 26 5.61 0.47 7.84
N ALA A 27 4.32 0.20 7.61
CA ALA A 27 3.35 1.23 7.33
C ALA A 27 3.32 2.22 8.51
N PHE A 28 3.79 3.44 8.30
CA PHE A 28 3.65 4.51 9.27
C PHE A 28 2.17 4.87 9.40
N ALA A 29 1.55 4.41 10.48
CA ALA A 29 0.24 4.87 10.90
C ALA A 29 0.36 6.33 11.33
N GLY A 30 -0.15 7.26 10.54
CA GLY A 30 -0.26 8.66 10.90
C GLY A 30 -1.12 8.80 12.16
N LYS A 31 -0.70 9.68 13.08
CA LYS A 31 -1.37 9.95 14.37
C LYS A 31 -2.82 10.39 14.15
N PRO A 32 -3.84 9.73 14.76
CA PRO A 32 -5.22 10.10 14.58
C PRO A 32 -5.52 11.44 15.27
N GLY A 33 -5.97 12.40 14.51
CA GLY A 33 -6.54 13.64 15.07
C GLY A 33 -8.06 13.48 15.26
N GLY A 34 -8.46 13.01 16.43
CA GLY A 34 -9.87 12.88 16.79
C GLY A 34 -10.12 11.63 17.65
N GLY A 35 -10.89 11.75 18.75
CA GLY A 35 -11.03 10.76 19.82
C GLY A 35 -11.73 9.44 19.49
N GLY A 36 -11.50 8.85 18.31
CA GLY A 36 -11.99 7.53 17.91
C GLY A 36 -10.88 6.69 17.30
N SER A 37 -10.95 5.37 17.44
CA SER A 37 -10.06 4.46 16.73
C SER A 37 -10.47 4.37 15.27
N SER A 38 -9.49 4.46 14.34
CA SER A 38 -9.73 4.32 12.91
C SER A 38 -8.60 3.55 12.25
N SER A 39 -8.94 2.60 11.39
CA SER A 39 -7.97 1.81 10.63
C SER A 39 -8.40 1.71 9.17
N LEU A 40 -7.40 1.58 8.31
CA LEU A 40 -7.53 1.43 6.87
C LEU A 40 -6.48 0.44 6.40
N SER A 41 -6.89 -0.61 5.70
CA SER A 41 -5.96 -1.57 5.09
C SER A 41 -6.39 -1.92 3.67
N LEU A 42 -5.41 -2.04 2.77
CA LEU A 42 -5.62 -2.38 1.37
C LEU A 42 -6.06 -3.84 1.23
N VAL A 43 -7.05 -4.07 0.37
CA VAL A 43 -7.50 -5.39 -0.05
C VAL A 43 -7.41 -5.47 -1.56
N LEU A 44 -6.62 -6.40 -2.05
CA LEU A 44 -6.50 -6.72 -3.47
C LEU A 44 -7.69 -7.58 -3.90
N MET A 45 -8.27 -7.28 -5.04
CA MET A 45 -9.41 -8.02 -5.59
C MET A 45 -8.94 -8.97 -6.70
N ASP A 46 -9.85 -9.82 -7.16
CA ASP A 46 -9.65 -10.70 -8.34
C ASP A 46 -8.44 -11.65 -8.22
N GLY A 47 -8.05 -12.02 -6.99
CA GLY A 47 -6.91 -12.90 -6.77
C GLY A 47 -5.54 -12.26 -7.03
N ALA A 48 -5.48 -10.93 -7.17
CA ALA A 48 -4.22 -10.20 -7.36
C ALA A 48 -3.30 -10.36 -6.13
N THR A 49 -1.99 -10.41 -6.38
CA THR A 49 -0.94 -10.47 -5.34
C THR A 49 -0.32 -9.11 -5.04
N GLN A 50 -0.58 -8.12 -5.91
CA GLN A 50 -0.14 -6.74 -5.76
C GLN A 50 -1.13 -5.80 -6.44
N ALA A 51 -1.16 -4.53 -6.02
CA ALA A 51 -1.89 -3.51 -6.74
C ALA A 51 -1.22 -3.23 -8.08
N ALA A 52 -1.98 -3.22 -9.17
CA ALA A 52 -1.48 -3.01 -10.52
C ALA A 52 -2.40 -2.11 -11.34
N HIS A 53 -1.87 -1.51 -12.39
CA HIS A 53 -2.64 -0.71 -13.35
C HIS A 53 -3.80 -1.54 -13.91
N ASN A 54 -4.98 -0.95 -14.01
CA ASN A 54 -6.26 -1.57 -14.34
C ASN A 54 -6.77 -2.65 -13.36
N GLY A 55 -6.03 -2.93 -12.30
CA GLY A 55 -6.48 -3.82 -11.23
C GLY A 55 -7.57 -3.18 -10.35
N ARG A 56 -8.37 -4.03 -9.72
CA ARG A 56 -9.38 -3.60 -8.74
C ARG A 56 -8.87 -3.77 -7.32
N ILE A 57 -9.17 -2.78 -6.49
CA ILE A 57 -8.85 -2.78 -5.06
C ILE A 57 -10.02 -2.31 -4.23
N THR A 58 -10.05 -2.71 -2.99
CA THR A 58 -10.92 -2.16 -1.96
C THR A 58 -10.14 -1.96 -0.66
N PHE A 59 -10.81 -1.58 0.41
CA PHE A 59 -10.19 -1.37 1.72
C PHE A 59 -11.04 -2.03 2.81
N ASN A 60 -10.37 -2.62 3.81
CA ASN A 60 -11.00 -2.86 5.09
C ASN A 60 -10.98 -1.54 5.86
N VAL A 61 -12.17 -1.08 6.22
CA VAL A 61 -12.39 0.18 6.95
C VAL A 61 -12.97 -0.13 8.31
N SER A 62 -12.36 0.39 9.35
CA SER A 62 -12.91 0.37 10.71
C SER A 62 -12.77 1.75 11.34
N THR A 63 -13.85 2.29 11.90
CA THR A 63 -13.83 3.57 12.62
C THR A 63 -14.98 3.66 13.60
N THR A 64 -14.73 4.31 14.73
CA THR A 64 -15.75 4.68 15.72
C THR A 64 -16.13 6.16 15.63
N ALA A 65 -15.52 6.92 14.71
CA ALA A 65 -15.72 8.36 14.59
C ALA A 65 -17.00 8.72 13.80
N THR A 66 -17.50 7.81 12.95
CA THR A 66 -18.67 8.03 12.09
C THR A 66 -19.24 6.71 11.62
N ASP A 67 -20.53 6.68 11.30
CA ASP A 67 -21.23 5.60 10.60
C ASP A 67 -21.20 5.78 9.06
N ARG A 68 -20.72 6.92 8.56
CA ARG A 68 -20.64 7.26 7.13
C ARG A 68 -19.22 7.63 6.70
N PRO A 69 -18.26 6.70 6.78
CA PRO A 69 -16.89 6.95 6.34
C PRO A 69 -16.77 6.91 4.81
N PHE A 70 -15.81 7.68 4.30
CA PHE A 70 -15.39 7.68 2.91
C PHE A 70 -13.92 7.32 2.82
N VAL A 71 -13.55 6.64 1.73
CA VAL A 71 -12.14 6.49 1.34
C VAL A 71 -11.92 7.28 0.06
N GLY A 72 -10.95 8.17 0.08
CA GLY A 72 -10.45 8.87 -1.10
C GLY A 72 -9.09 8.29 -1.49
N LEU A 73 -8.90 8.09 -2.78
CA LEU A 73 -7.67 7.53 -3.34
C LEU A 73 -7.07 8.51 -4.34
N ARG A 74 -5.79 8.86 -4.13
CA ARG A 74 -4.98 9.67 -5.06
C ARG A 74 -3.74 8.92 -5.45
N CYS A 75 -3.40 8.97 -6.76
CA CYS A 75 -2.19 8.33 -7.27
C CYS A 75 -1.34 9.31 -8.07
N TRP A 76 -0.03 9.08 -8.02
CA TRP A 76 0.98 9.85 -8.74
C TRP A 76 1.95 8.92 -9.46
N GLN A 77 2.38 9.31 -10.65
CA GLN A 77 3.55 8.79 -11.35
C GLN A 77 4.65 9.87 -11.27
N GLY A 78 5.69 9.61 -10.46
CA GLY A 78 6.64 10.66 -10.10
C GLY A 78 5.96 11.83 -9.38
N THR A 79 5.98 13.01 -9.98
CA THR A 79 5.32 14.22 -9.47
C THR A 79 3.98 14.51 -10.14
N THR A 80 3.58 13.71 -11.13
CA THR A 80 2.35 13.92 -11.89
C THR A 80 1.18 13.25 -11.20
N TRP A 81 0.16 14.02 -10.89
CA TRP A 81 -1.12 13.53 -10.39
C TRP A 81 -1.91 12.88 -11.52
N ILE A 82 -2.26 11.60 -11.38
CA ILE A 82 -2.86 10.79 -12.42
C ILE A 82 -4.24 10.22 -12.08
N TYR A 83 -4.61 10.20 -10.79
CA TYR A 83 -5.87 9.60 -10.35
C TYR A 83 -6.38 10.26 -9.06
N ASP A 84 -7.67 10.57 -9.01
CA ASP A 84 -8.39 10.97 -7.79
C ASP A 84 -9.83 10.45 -7.86
N ALA A 85 -10.22 9.70 -6.85
CA ALA A 85 -11.57 9.21 -6.68
C ALA A 85 -11.88 9.04 -5.19
N TYR A 86 -13.15 8.99 -4.83
CA TYR A 86 -13.59 8.61 -3.49
C TYR A 86 -14.89 7.82 -3.54
N VAL A 87 -15.09 6.94 -2.59
CA VAL A 87 -16.30 6.13 -2.42
C VAL A 87 -16.69 6.07 -0.94
N GLY A 88 -17.99 5.91 -0.68
CA GLY A 88 -18.53 5.68 0.66
C GLY A 88 -18.37 4.23 1.09
N TYR A 89 -18.06 4.01 2.36
CA TYR A 89 -17.94 2.70 2.99
C TYR A 89 -19.06 2.53 4.05
N PHE A 90 -20.30 2.72 3.61
CA PHE A 90 -21.52 2.58 4.42
C PHE A 90 -22.67 2.02 3.57
N PRO A 91 -23.69 1.39 4.17
CA PRO A 91 -24.71 0.61 3.43
C PRO A 91 -25.45 1.34 2.31
N ASP A 92 -25.71 2.63 2.49
CA ASP A 92 -26.48 3.44 1.51
C ASP A 92 -25.59 4.26 0.59
N ALA A 93 -24.31 3.88 0.42
CA ALA A 93 -23.41 4.56 -0.50
C ALA A 93 -23.86 4.37 -1.95
N MET A 94 -23.73 5.43 -2.76
CA MET A 94 -24.16 5.43 -4.16
C MET A 94 -23.39 4.45 -5.03
N PHE A 95 -22.12 4.18 -4.69
CA PHE A 95 -21.21 3.32 -5.46
C PHE A 95 -20.68 2.20 -4.57
N ASP A 96 -20.38 1.07 -5.21
CA ASP A 96 -19.70 -0.03 -4.56
C ASP A 96 -18.34 0.40 -4.00
N PRO A 97 -17.93 -0.11 -2.83
CA PRO A 97 -16.73 0.34 -2.14
C PRO A 97 -15.44 -0.26 -2.74
N TRP A 98 -15.20 -0.02 -4.02
CA TRP A 98 -13.98 -0.47 -4.71
C TRP A 98 -13.51 0.55 -5.75
N PHE A 99 -12.25 0.44 -6.18
CA PHE A 99 -11.60 1.31 -7.15
C PHE A 99 -10.98 0.48 -8.26
N THR A 100 -11.07 0.96 -9.51
CA THR A 100 -10.23 0.49 -10.60
C THR A 100 -9.05 1.44 -10.74
N LEU A 101 -7.83 0.91 -10.66
CA LEU A 101 -6.59 1.69 -10.70
C LEU A 101 -6.23 2.06 -12.14
N GLY A 102 -6.89 3.06 -12.69
CA GLY A 102 -6.64 3.50 -14.06
C GLY A 102 -7.33 4.82 -14.39
N SER A 103 -6.73 5.57 -15.28
CA SER A 103 -7.27 6.82 -15.82
C SER A 103 -6.65 7.12 -17.17
N PRO A 104 -7.22 8.03 -17.98
CA PRO A 104 -6.59 8.47 -19.22
C PRO A 104 -5.23 9.15 -19.04
N SER A 105 -4.93 9.63 -17.82
CA SER A 105 -3.66 10.27 -17.47
C SER A 105 -2.60 9.27 -16.99
N TRP A 106 -2.94 7.99 -16.89
CA TRP A 106 -2.00 6.95 -16.45
C TRP A 106 -1.09 6.57 -17.62
N ALA A 107 0.21 6.88 -17.50
CA ALA A 107 1.18 6.52 -18.51
C ALA A 107 1.56 5.04 -18.37
N ASP A 108 1.53 4.31 -19.49
CA ASP A 108 1.93 2.91 -19.56
C ASP A 108 3.40 2.74 -19.21
N GLY A 109 3.73 1.60 -18.63
CA GLY A 109 5.09 1.25 -18.30
C GLY A 109 5.70 2.00 -17.12
N ILE A 110 4.94 2.83 -16.38
CA ILE A 110 5.40 3.59 -15.22
C ILE A 110 4.62 3.17 -13.99
N ALA A 111 5.34 2.76 -12.94
CA ALA A 111 4.74 2.47 -11.65
C ALA A 111 4.17 3.76 -11.01
N ALA A 112 3.14 3.60 -10.18
CA ALA A 112 2.53 4.70 -9.45
C ALA A 112 2.64 4.49 -7.94
N ASN A 113 2.50 5.58 -7.19
CA ASN A 113 2.30 5.56 -5.75
C ASN A 113 0.94 6.14 -5.43
N CYS A 114 0.14 5.41 -4.67
CA CYS A 114 -1.19 5.82 -4.27
C CYS A 114 -1.26 6.11 -2.77
N THR A 115 -2.04 7.10 -2.38
CA THR A 115 -2.38 7.40 -1.00
C THR A 115 -3.88 7.31 -0.83
N ALA A 116 -4.32 6.41 0.04
CA ALA A 116 -5.70 6.30 0.49
C ALA A 116 -5.89 7.13 1.77
N ARG A 117 -7.02 7.82 1.85
CA ARG A 117 -7.40 8.68 2.98
C ARG A 117 -8.77 8.26 3.46
N LEU A 118 -8.89 7.84 4.72
CA LEU A 118 -10.16 7.60 5.38
C LEU A 118 -10.63 8.92 5.99
N PHE A 119 -11.84 9.34 5.70
CA PHE A 119 -12.40 10.58 6.16
C PHE A 119 -13.93 10.54 6.27
N TYR A 120 -14.52 11.56 6.88
CA TYR A 120 -15.95 11.80 6.88
C TYR A 120 -16.23 13.31 6.76
N TYR A 121 -17.48 13.65 6.50
CA TYR A 121 -17.94 15.04 6.55
C TYR A 121 -18.71 15.28 7.86
N ASP A 122 -18.32 16.33 8.59
CA ASP A 122 -19.06 16.76 9.79
C ASP A 122 -20.40 17.39 9.40
N ARG A 123 -21.22 17.71 10.40
CA ARG A 123 -22.56 18.32 10.18
C ARG A 123 -22.51 19.66 9.46
N ARG A 124 -21.35 20.32 9.39
CA ARG A 124 -21.12 21.57 8.67
C ARG A 124 -20.58 21.35 7.26
N GLY A 125 -20.43 20.10 6.83
CA GLY A 125 -19.85 19.75 5.53
C GLY A 125 -18.33 19.81 5.47
N ASN A 126 -17.62 19.97 6.60
CA ASN A 126 -16.16 19.97 6.60
C ASN A 126 -15.63 18.55 6.60
N GLN A 127 -14.66 18.29 5.74
CA GLN A 127 -13.95 17.02 5.70
C GLN A 127 -13.05 16.84 6.94
N LYS A 128 -13.21 15.72 7.62
CA LYS A 128 -12.41 15.31 8.78
C LYS A 128 -11.61 14.07 8.43
N LEU A 129 -10.29 14.22 8.32
CA LEU A 129 -9.37 13.13 8.07
C LEU A 129 -9.23 12.25 9.31
N LEU A 130 -9.34 10.94 9.14
CA LEU A 130 -9.21 9.94 10.21
C LEU A 130 -7.86 9.24 10.16
N THR A 131 -7.48 8.69 9.02
CA THR A 131 -6.20 8.04 8.82
C THR A 131 -5.82 8.01 7.34
N THR A 132 -4.57 7.73 7.06
CA THR A 132 -4.04 7.59 5.69
C THR A 132 -3.16 6.35 5.59
N MET A 133 -3.05 5.81 4.39
CA MET A 133 -2.06 4.80 4.02
C MET A 133 -1.56 5.04 2.60
N SER A 134 -0.33 4.64 2.31
CA SER A 134 0.24 4.70 0.97
C SER A 134 0.70 3.32 0.52
N PHE A 135 0.60 3.06 -0.77
CA PHE A 135 1.01 1.79 -1.37
C PHE A 135 1.46 1.99 -2.82
N PRO A 136 2.41 1.17 -3.30
CA PRO A 136 2.82 1.17 -4.69
C PRO A 136 1.79 0.45 -5.56
N VAL A 137 1.72 0.89 -6.82
CA VAL A 137 0.96 0.24 -7.89
C VAL A 137 1.91 -0.13 -9.00
N ALA A 138 1.98 -1.42 -9.32
CA ALA A 138 2.76 -1.93 -10.44
C ALA A 138 2.11 -1.57 -11.79
N GLN A 139 2.90 -1.72 -12.83
CA GLN A 139 2.48 -1.54 -14.21
C GLN A 139 1.54 -2.63 -14.66
#